data_abec235f672a461c9b4374964212ff71
#
_entry.id   abec235f672a461c9b4374964212ff71
#
_cell.length_a   1.000
_cell.length_b   1.000
_cell.length_c   1.000
_cell.angle_alpha   90.00
_cell.angle_beta   90.00
_cell.angle_gamma   90.00
#
_symmetry.space_group_name_H-M   'P 1'
#
loop_
_entity.id
_entity.type
_entity.pdbx_description
1 polymer ?
#
loop_
_entity_poly.entity_id
_entity_poly.type
_entity_poly.pdbx_seq_one_letter_code
_entity_poly.pdbx_strand_id
1 'polypeptide(L)'
;MDGIAASIASVILCACDRVVIRTGAQVMIHDPMTGCWGNASDFAAVIEQLNIAKDCILELYRTKMSDKVDREALANLMTAETWLTSQNIAEVFNFEVENAEPMVACASTFYDRYTRLPPGVNTDTQKDAKKDKILADLYLYGTK
;
A
#
# COMPACT_ATOMS: atom_id res chain seq x y z
N MET A 1 9.77 -9.35 -3.62
CA MET A 1 9.12 -8.50 -2.61
C MET A 1 8.75 -9.37 -1.42
N ASP A 2 9.22 -9.01 -0.22
CA ASP A 2 9.19 -9.86 0.99
C ASP A 2 8.42 -9.21 2.16
N GLY A 3 7.71 -8.13 1.92
CA GLY A 3 7.01 -7.37 2.94
C GLY A 3 5.74 -6.74 2.40
N ILE A 4 5.55 -5.44 2.64
CA ILE A 4 4.36 -4.69 2.23
C ILE A 4 4.73 -3.68 1.15
N ALA A 5 3.98 -3.69 0.05
CA ALA A 5 3.98 -2.64 -0.95
C ALA A 5 2.57 -2.03 -1.04
N ALA A 6 2.38 -0.90 -0.37
CA ALA A 6 1.08 -0.24 -0.30
C ALA A 6 1.10 1.10 -1.06
N SER A 7 -0.04 1.48 -1.65
CA SER A 7 -0.21 2.75 -2.32
C SER A 7 0.80 2.94 -3.46
N ILE A 8 1.55 4.03 -3.48
CA ILE A 8 2.57 4.29 -4.51
C ILE A 8 3.60 3.16 -4.65
N ALA A 9 3.89 2.42 -3.57
CA ALA A 9 4.81 1.28 -3.66
C ALA A 9 4.27 0.16 -4.55
N SER A 10 2.97 -0.04 -4.61
CA SER A 10 2.34 -1.01 -5.53
C SER A 10 2.46 -0.57 -7.00
N VAL A 11 2.42 0.73 -7.26
CA VAL A 11 2.68 1.30 -8.60
C VAL A 11 4.14 1.08 -9.01
N ILE A 12 5.08 1.28 -8.08
CA ILE A 12 6.51 1.03 -8.32
C ILE A 12 6.77 -0.43 -8.68
N LEU A 13 6.06 -1.39 -8.06
CA LEU A 13 6.17 -2.81 -8.45
C LEU A 13 5.81 -3.00 -9.93
N CYS A 14 4.78 -2.33 -10.43
CA CYS A 14 4.35 -2.45 -11.82
C CYS A 14 5.36 -1.85 -12.81
N ALA A 15 6.25 -0.97 -12.36
CA ALA A 15 7.33 -0.43 -13.18
C ALA A 15 8.53 -1.38 -13.32
N CYS A 16 8.59 -2.47 -12.53
CA CYS A 16 9.64 -3.48 -12.62
C CYS A 16 9.37 -4.45 -13.76
N ASP A 17 10.41 -4.90 -14.45
CA ASP A 17 10.28 -5.91 -15.52
C ASP A 17 9.74 -7.24 -14.97
N ARG A 18 10.26 -7.66 -13.83
CA ARG A 18 9.90 -8.89 -13.14
C ARG A 18 9.55 -8.62 -11.67
N VAL A 19 8.40 -9.11 -11.22
CA VAL A 19 7.94 -8.98 -9.85
C VAL A 19 7.72 -10.37 -9.25
N VAL A 20 8.42 -10.67 -8.17
CA VAL A 20 8.26 -11.89 -7.40
C VAL A 20 7.71 -11.55 -6.01
N ILE A 21 6.58 -12.13 -5.66
CA ILE A 21 5.91 -11.96 -4.38
C ILE A 21 6.15 -13.20 -3.53
N ARG A 22 6.72 -13.04 -2.35
CA ARG A 22 6.94 -14.14 -1.41
C ARG A 22 5.76 -14.37 -0.49
N THR A 23 5.64 -15.58 0.02
CA THR A 23 4.65 -15.92 1.04
C THR A 23 4.69 -14.95 2.22
N GLY A 24 3.54 -14.42 2.62
CA GLY A 24 3.42 -13.41 3.68
C GLY A 24 3.56 -11.97 3.21
N ALA A 25 3.99 -11.73 1.98
CA ALA A 25 4.01 -10.40 1.40
C ALA A 25 2.60 -9.92 1.02
N GLN A 26 2.42 -8.60 1.06
CA GLN A 26 1.12 -7.95 0.83
C GLN A 26 1.27 -6.74 -0.09
N VAL A 27 0.32 -6.60 -0.99
CA VAL A 27 0.22 -5.43 -1.89
C VAL A 27 -1.12 -4.74 -1.63
N MET A 28 -1.11 -3.42 -1.44
CA MET A 28 -2.35 -2.67 -1.30
C MET A 28 -2.49 -1.65 -2.44
N ILE A 29 -3.66 -1.66 -3.03
CA ILE A 29 -4.08 -0.70 -4.05
C ILE A 29 -5.28 0.10 -3.55
N HIS A 30 -5.25 1.40 -3.82
CA HIS A 30 -6.34 2.31 -3.48
C HIS A 30 -6.40 3.51 -4.41
N ASP A 31 -7.50 4.27 -4.33
CA ASP A 31 -7.64 5.53 -5.05
C ASP A 31 -6.65 6.58 -4.52
N PRO A 32 -6.15 7.47 -5.39
CA PRO A 32 -5.33 8.60 -4.94
C PRO A 32 -6.14 9.50 -4.02
N MET A 33 -5.50 10.00 -2.96
CA MET A 33 -6.13 10.89 -2.00
C MET A 33 -5.28 12.14 -1.75
N THR A 34 -5.94 13.24 -1.42
CA THR A 34 -5.28 14.49 -1.01
C THR A 34 -6.15 15.28 -0.05
N GLY A 35 -5.57 16.27 0.61
CA GLY A 35 -6.29 17.28 1.35
C GLY A 35 -6.40 18.58 0.55
N CYS A 36 -7.52 19.30 0.66
CA CYS A 36 -7.72 20.58 0.02
C CYS A 36 -8.37 21.56 1.00
N TRP A 37 -7.97 22.82 0.89
CA TRP A 37 -8.59 23.95 1.55
C TRP A 37 -8.84 25.01 0.49
N GLY A 38 -10.08 25.50 0.40
CA GLY A 38 -10.43 26.52 -0.62
C GLY A 38 -11.94 26.68 -0.81
N ASN A 39 -12.32 27.34 -1.88
CA ASN A 39 -13.68 27.52 -2.34
C ASN A 39 -14.13 26.38 -3.28
N ALA A 40 -15.36 26.46 -3.80
CA ALA A 40 -15.92 25.42 -4.67
C ALA A 40 -15.09 25.18 -5.96
N SER A 41 -14.48 26.24 -6.51
CA SER A 41 -13.63 26.12 -7.70
C SER A 41 -12.35 25.36 -7.38
N ASP A 42 -11.76 25.60 -6.21
CA ASP A 42 -10.53 24.89 -5.78
C ASP A 42 -10.82 23.40 -5.57
N PHE A 43 -11.94 23.06 -4.95
CA PHE A 43 -12.37 21.66 -4.81
C PHE A 43 -12.65 20.99 -6.15
N ALA A 44 -13.29 21.69 -7.10
CA ALA A 44 -13.52 21.14 -8.43
C ALA A 44 -12.21 20.83 -9.17
N ALA A 45 -11.23 21.71 -9.09
CA ALA A 45 -9.91 21.50 -9.68
C ALA A 45 -9.19 20.30 -9.04
N VAL A 46 -9.28 20.13 -7.72
CA VAL A 46 -8.69 18.99 -7.02
C VAL A 46 -9.37 17.68 -7.39
N ILE A 47 -10.69 17.66 -7.54
CA ILE A 47 -11.41 16.46 -8.00
C ILE A 47 -10.92 16.05 -9.40
N GLU A 48 -10.76 16.99 -10.32
CA GLU A 48 -10.24 16.73 -11.66
C GLU A 48 -8.81 16.14 -11.60
N GLN A 49 -7.93 16.73 -10.78
CA GLN A 49 -6.57 16.22 -10.58
C GLN A 49 -6.55 14.79 -10.02
N LEU A 50 -7.41 14.47 -9.05
CA LEU A 50 -7.52 13.11 -8.51
C LEU A 50 -8.01 12.10 -9.56
N ASN A 51 -8.96 12.49 -10.40
CA ASN A 51 -9.44 11.64 -11.50
C ASN A 51 -8.32 11.38 -12.51
N ILE A 52 -7.57 12.40 -12.91
CA ILE A 52 -6.40 12.24 -13.79
C ILE A 52 -5.36 11.32 -13.15
N ALA A 53 -5.05 11.51 -11.87
CA ALA A 53 -4.10 10.67 -11.15
C ALA A 53 -4.59 9.20 -11.09
N LYS A 54 -5.88 8.97 -10.83
CA LYS A 54 -6.48 7.63 -10.85
C LYS A 54 -6.32 6.97 -12.22
N ASP A 55 -6.61 7.69 -13.29
CA ASP A 55 -6.47 7.15 -14.65
C ASP A 55 -5.02 6.81 -14.98
N CYS A 56 -4.05 7.65 -14.60
CA CYS A 56 -2.62 7.36 -14.77
C CYS A 56 -2.20 6.10 -14.00
N ILE A 57 -2.65 5.94 -12.76
CA ILE A 57 -2.35 4.76 -11.94
C ILE A 57 -2.96 3.50 -12.58
N LEU A 58 -4.19 3.57 -13.06
CA LEU A 58 -4.85 2.45 -13.74
C LEU A 58 -4.09 2.03 -15.01
N GLU A 59 -3.57 2.97 -15.79
CA GLU A 59 -2.75 2.65 -16.96
C GLU A 59 -1.45 1.95 -16.57
N LEU A 60 -0.81 2.35 -15.49
CA LEU A 60 0.38 1.67 -14.98
C LEU A 60 0.07 0.27 -14.48
N TYR A 61 -0.98 0.08 -13.69
CA TYR A 61 -1.41 -1.24 -13.24
C TYR A 61 -1.77 -2.16 -14.40
N ARG A 62 -2.38 -1.62 -15.46
CA ARG A 62 -2.76 -2.38 -16.64
C ARG A 62 -1.57 -3.07 -17.31
N THR A 63 -0.36 -2.50 -17.21
CA THR A 63 0.85 -3.12 -17.76
C THR A 63 1.18 -4.49 -17.15
N LYS A 64 0.70 -4.74 -15.94
CA LYS A 64 0.90 -5.99 -15.19
C LYS A 64 -0.40 -6.70 -14.81
N MET A 65 -1.53 -6.20 -15.28
CA MET A 65 -2.85 -6.76 -14.99
C MET A 65 -2.97 -8.18 -15.57
N SER A 66 -3.62 -9.06 -14.82
CA SER A 66 -3.94 -10.41 -15.30
C SER A 66 -5.13 -10.38 -16.25
N ASP A 67 -5.27 -11.43 -17.06
CA ASP A 67 -6.42 -11.60 -17.96
C ASP A 67 -7.75 -11.91 -17.23
N LYS A 68 -7.71 -12.08 -15.90
CA LYS A 68 -8.86 -12.41 -15.06
C LYS A 68 -9.67 -11.19 -14.62
N VAL A 69 -9.09 -9.99 -14.72
CA VAL A 69 -9.75 -8.73 -14.37
C VAL A 69 -9.71 -7.78 -15.55
N ASP A 70 -10.72 -6.94 -15.65
CA ASP A 70 -10.75 -5.83 -16.59
C ASP A 70 -10.43 -4.49 -15.88
N ARG A 71 -10.38 -3.40 -16.66
CA ARG A 71 -10.07 -2.06 -16.13
C ARG A 71 -11.11 -1.59 -15.11
N GLU A 72 -12.39 -1.95 -15.30
CA GLU A 72 -13.45 -1.54 -14.39
C GLU A 72 -13.37 -2.29 -13.06
N ALA A 73 -13.14 -3.60 -13.10
CA ALA A 73 -12.91 -4.41 -11.90
C ALA A 73 -11.68 -3.92 -11.12
N LEU A 74 -10.58 -3.58 -11.81
CA LEU A 74 -9.39 -3.02 -11.18
C LEU A 74 -9.68 -1.66 -10.53
N ALA A 75 -10.43 -0.77 -11.18
CA ALA A 75 -10.85 0.51 -10.62
C ALA A 75 -11.71 0.34 -9.37
N ASN A 76 -12.60 -0.66 -9.37
CA ASN A 76 -13.43 -0.98 -8.20
C ASN A 76 -12.60 -1.53 -7.03
N LEU A 77 -11.58 -2.34 -7.30
CA LEU A 77 -10.62 -2.81 -6.29
C LEU A 77 -9.83 -1.64 -5.67
N MET A 78 -9.44 -0.65 -6.47
CA MET A 78 -8.80 0.58 -5.95
C MET A 78 -9.77 1.36 -5.05
N THR A 79 -10.99 1.60 -5.51
CA THR A 79 -12.00 2.33 -4.73
C THR A 79 -12.34 1.63 -3.40
N ALA A 80 -12.25 0.29 -3.38
CA ALA A 80 -12.49 -0.51 -2.17
C ALA A 80 -11.30 -0.57 -1.20
N GLU A 81 -10.14 0.03 -1.54
CA GLU A 81 -8.88 -0.13 -0.79
C GLU A 81 -8.57 -1.61 -0.57
N THR A 82 -8.05 -2.25 -1.61
CA THR A 82 -7.90 -3.71 -1.62
C THR A 82 -6.49 -4.14 -1.23
N TRP A 83 -6.42 -5.05 -0.27
CA TRP A 83 -5.20 -5.73 0.14
C TRP A 83 -5.10 -7.09 -0.53
N LEU A 84 -4.04 -7.29 -1.28
CA LEU A 84 -3.71 -8.51 -1.99
C LEU A 84 -2.57 -9.23 -1.28
N THR A 85 -2.68 -10.54 -1.16
CA THR A 85 -1.67 -11.41 -0.56
C THR A 85 -1.03 -12.29 -1.62
N SER A 86 0.03 -13.02 -1.28
CA SER A 86 0.61 -14.04 -2.17
C SER A 86 -0.38 -15.10 -2.65
N GLN A 87 -1.53 -15.26 -1.95
CA GLN A 87 -2.55 -16.24 -2.31
C GLN A 87 -3.50 -15.76 -3.40
N ASN A 88 -3.77 -14.45 -3.47
CA ASN A 88 -4.76 -13.89 -4.41
C ASN A 88 -4.20 -12.84 -5.38
N ILE A 89 -2.94 -12.45 -5.25
CA ILE A 89 -2.34 -11.43 -6.13
C ILE A 89 -2.37 -11.82 -7.60
N ALA A 90 -2.24 -13.12 -7.91
CA ALA A 90 -2.27 -13.65 -9.27
C ALA A 90 -3.69 -13.61 -9.91
N GLU A 91 -4.73 -13.30 -9.13
CA GLU A 91 -6.06 -13.01 -9.67
C GLU A 91 -6.13 -11.60 -10.28
N VAL A 92 -5.29 -10.68 -9.83
CA VAL A 92 -5.29 -9.27 -10.24
C VAL A 92 -4.09 -8.90 -11.10
N PHE A 93 -2.90 -9.41 -10.77
CA PHE A 93 -1.66 -9.07 -11.45
C PHE A 93 -0.87 -10.30 -11.91
N ASN A 94 -0.17 -10.18 -13.02
CA ASN A 94 0.76 -11.18 -13.55
C ASN A 94 2.10 -11.17 -12.79
N PHE A 95 2.04 -11.23 -11.45
CA PHE A 95 3.21 -11.35 -10.60
C PHE A 95 3.52 -12.82 -10.33
N GLU A 96 4.80 -13.15 -10.27
CA GLU A 96 5.24 -14.48 -9.87
C GLU A 96 5.07 -14.64 -8.36
N VAL A 97 4.65 -15.81 -7.91
CA VAL A 97 4.56 -16.13 -6.48
C VAL A 97 5.60 -17.18 -6.14
N GLU A 98 6.46 -16.86 -5.17
CA GLU A 98 7.47 -17.77 -4.65
C GLU A 98 7.10 -18.20 -3.23
N ASN A 99 6.96 -19.51 -3.01
CA ASN A 99 6.75 -20.06 -1.68
C ASN A 99 8.05 -19.96 -0.89
N ALA A 100 8.05 -19.16 0.15
CA ALA A 100 9.16 -18.99 1.08
C ALA A 100 8.63 -19.03 2.51
N GLU A 101 9.52 -19.25 3.48
CA GLU A 101 9.16 -19.07 4.88
C GLU A 101 8.58 -17.66 5.09
N PRO A 102 7.45 -17.53 5.81
CA PRO A 102 6.79 -16.24 5.99
C PRO A 102 7.73 -15.24 6.66
N MET A 103 7.99 -14.12 6.00
CA MET A 103 8.63 -12.99 6.67
C MET A 103 7.57 -12.16 7.41
N VAL A 104 7.88 -11.81 8.64
CA VAL A 104 7.00 -10.94 9.44
C VAL A 104 7.03 -9.54 8.83
N ALA A 105 5.88 -9.05 8.39
CA ALA A 105 5.75 -7.70 7.87
C ALA A 105 6.17 -6.69 8.95
N CYS A 106 7.07 -5.77 8.59
CA CYS A 106 7.49 -4.71 9.50
C CYS A 106 6.34 -3.71 9.67
N ALA A 107 5.91 -3.47 10.91
CA ALA A 107 4.90 -2.46 11.20
C ALA A 107 5.41 -1.06 10.82
N SER A 108 4.58 -0.27 10.15
CA SER A 108 4.89 1.08 9.73
C SER A 108 3.97 2.08 10.44
N THR A 109 4.51 3.25 10.81
CA THR A 109 3.70 4.37 11.32
C THR A 109 2.72 4.94 10.28
N PHE A 110 2.81 4.50 9.02
CA PHE A 110 1.88 4.88 7.96
C PHE A 110 0.55 4.13 7.99
N TYR A 111 0.44 3.04 8.74
CA TYR A 111 -0.81 2.26 8.83
C TYR A 111 -2.01 3.06 9.36
N ASP A 112 -1.78 4.08 10.18
CA ASP A 112 -2.84 4.94 10.71
C ASP A 112 -3.61 5.74 9.64
N ARG A 113 -3.09 5.74 8.40
CA ARG A 113 -3.69 6.45 7.27
C ARG A 113 -4.64 5.59 6.44
N TYR A 114 -4.72 4.30 6.73
CA TYR A 114 -5.54 3.35 5.96
C TYR A 114 -6.79 2.95 6.74
N THR A 115 -7.89 2.83 6.04
CA THR A 115 -9.20 2.49 6.61
C THR A 115 -9.35 0.99 6.87
N ARG A 116 -8.60 0.16 6.12
CA ARG A 116 -8.62 -1.29 6.25
C ARG A 116 -7.21 -1.83 6.31
N LEU A 117 -6.87 -2.46 7.43
CA LEU A 117 -5.60 -3.17 7.58
C LEU A 117 -5.81 -4.68 7.43
N PRO A 118 -4.81 -5.40 6.89
CA PRO A 118 -4.90 -6.85 6.79
C PRO A 118 -4.95 -7.51 8.18
N PRO A 119 -5.57 -8.68 8.30
CA PRO A 119 -5.57 -9.44 9.54
C PRO A 119 -4.14 -9.72 10.02
N GLY A 120 -3.87 -9.49 11.31
CA GLY A 120 -2.58 -9.74 11.93
C GLY A 120 -1.63 -8.54 12.01
N VAL A 121 -1.97 -7.41 11.39
CA VAL A 121 -1.25 -6.14 11.61
C VAL A 121 -1.78 -5.49 12.88
N ASN A 122 -1.02 -5.60 13.98
CA ASN A 122 -1.39 -4.98 15.24
C ASN A 122 -0.68 -3.63 15.38
N THR A 123 -1.43 -2.53 15.31
CA THR A 123 -0.90 -1.16 15.38
C THR A 123 -0.58 -0.73 16.82
N ASP A 124 -1.18 -1.36 17.82
CA ASP A 124 -1.12 -0.86 19.21
C ASP A 124 0.11 -1.33 19.99
N THR A 125 0.63 -2.52 19.72
CA THR A 125 1.70 -3.11 20.55
C THR A 125 3.12 -2.63 20.21
N GLN A 126 3.34 -2.01 19.03
CA GLN A 126 4.69 -1.57 18.63
C GLN A 126 4.93 -0.06 18.83
N LYS A 127 3.88 0.76 18.93
CA LYS A 127 4.04 2.19 19.22
C LYS A 127 4.63 2.42 20.60
N ASP A 128 4.18 1.69 21.59
CA ASP A 128 4.62 1.86 22.97
C ASP A 128 6.04 1.33 23.18
N ALA A 129 6.35 0.11 22.74
CA ALA A 129 7.66 -0.50 22.92
C ALA A 129 8.81 0.27 22.21
N LYS A 130 8.54 0.85 21.03
CA LYS A 130 9.55 1.63 20.29
C LYS A 130 9.71 3.03 20.88
N LYS A 131 8.62 3.64 21.34
CA LYS A 131 8.64 4.94 22.02
C LYS A 131 9.36 4.86 23.36
N ASP A 132 9.09 3.81 24.13
CA ASP A 132 9.74 3.57 25.42
C ASP A 132 11.23 3.27 25.26
N LYS A 133 11.63 2.53 24.22
CA LYS A 133 13.04 2.29 23.90
C LYS A 133 13.76 3.57 23.47
N ILE A 134 13.17 4.40 22.62
CA ILE A 134 13.75 5.68 22.19
C ILE A 134 13.86 6.64 23.39
N LEU A 135 12.86 6.69 24.26
CA LEU A 135 12.88 7.48 25.48
C LEU A 135 13.96 6.98 26.45
N ALA A 136 14.09 5.67 26.62
CA ALA A 136 15.15 5.08 27.47
C ALA A 136 16.55 5.40 26.92
N ASP A 137 16.75 5.30 25.61
CA ASP A 137 18.02 5.63 24.96
C ASP A 137 18.33 7.13 25.07
N LEU A 138 17.35 8.02 24.94
CA LEU A 138 17.51 9.47 25.14
C LEU A 138 17.86 9.82 26.61
N TYR A 139 17.26 9.12 27.57
CA TYR A 139 17.61 9.31 28.99
C TYR A 139 19.01 8.81 29.33
N LEU A 140 19.50 7.75 28.70
CA LEU A 140 20.82 7.18 28.91
C LEU A 140 21.95 8.02 28.29
N TYR A 141 21.68 8.75 27.19
CA TYR A 141 22.68 9.56 26.47
C TYR A 141 22.53 11.08 26.65
N GLY A 142 21.45 11.54 27.29
CA GLY A 142 21.16 12.96 27.48
C GLY A 142 21.73 13.62 28.78
N THR A 143 22.46 12.85 29.60
CA THR A 143 23.11 13.34 30.84
C THR A 143 24.61 13.17 30.75
N LYS A 144 25.26 13.96 29.89
CA LYS A 144 26.69 14.29 29.98
C LYS A 144 26.89 15.74 29.57
#